data_504ff29cf3e1846cbd8beb04721e8fb2
#
_entry.id   504ff29cf3e1846cbd8beb04721e8fb2
#
_cell.length_a   1.000
_cell.length_b   1.000
_cell.length_c   1.000
_cell.angle_alpha   90.00
_cell.angle_beta   90.00
_cell.angle_gamma   90.00
#
_symmetry.space_group_name_H-M   'P 1'
#
loop_
_entity.id
_entity.type
_entity.pdbx_description
1 polymer ?
#
loop_
_entity_poly.entity_id
_entity_poly.type
_entity_poly.pdbx_seq_one_letter_code
_entity_poly.pdbx_strand_id
1 'polypeptide(L)'
;MKILAVCCSPRSGGNTEILMKEALRGAKESGATTELLSIAKMDIKPCQACGACRKTGECSIQDDMQKIYPKLLEADGIIFGVPVYILSMCAQAKIVLDRTYALGRPYLKLANKVGGIITVASSHGVTGVIQEFTMYFVVNHMISADWVFGYARTKGSIKKNKHAMVGSYELGRQVVALVHQKFSYPQEFKLPMYWFLKEKYDIDPCPFEN
;
A
#
# COMPACT_ATOMS: atom_id res chain seq x y z
N MET A 1 -4.17 -4.58 -17.54
CA MET A 1 -3.68 -3.82 -16.39
C MET A 1 -4.70 -3.88 -15.29
N LYS A 2 -4.27 -4.25 -14.07
CA LYS A 2 -5.14 -4.40 -12.89
C LYS A 2 -4.77 -3.38 -11.82
N ILE A 3 -5.72 -2.56 -11.37
CA ILE A 3 -5.56 -1.63 -10.26
C ILE A 3 -6.34 -2.15 -9.06
N LEU A 4 -5.62 -2.38 -7.96
CA LEU A 4 -6.16 -2.84 -6.68
C LEU A 4 -6.26 -1.67 -5.70
N ALA A 5 -7.43 -1.46 -5.13
CA ALA A 5 -7.63 -0.54 -4.03
C ALA A 5 -7.76 -1.32 -2.71
N VAL A 6 -6.81 -1.16 -1.78
CA VAL A 6 -6.81 -1.81 -0.46
C VAL A 6 -7.37 -0.83 0.57
N CYS A 7 -8.62 -0.99 0.94
CA CYS A 7 -9.28 -0.16 1.94
C CYS A 7 -9.00 -0.70 3.36
N CYS A 8 -8.11 -0.03 4.08
CA CYS A 8 -7.71 -0.41 5.44
C CYS A 8 -8.65 0.13 6.53
N SER A 9 -9.77 0.77 6.15
CA SER A 9 -10.75 1.23 7.12
C SER A 9 -11.52 0.06 7.74
N PRO A 10 -11.68 0.00 9.08
CA PRO A 10 -12.55 -0.97 9.73
C PRO A 10 -14.05 -0.69 9.49
N ARG A 11 -14.40 0.46 8.91
CA ARG A 11 -15.79 0.89 8.67
C ARG A 11 -16.18 0.62 7.22
N SER A 12 -17.04 -0.36 6.99
CA SER A 12 -17.65 -0.59 5.67
C SER A 12 -18.48 0.62 5.22
N GLY A 13 -18.31 1.05 3.97
CA GLY A 13 -18.98 2.22 3.40
C GLY A 13 -18.58 3.53 4.07
N GLY A 14 -17.40 3.58 4.69
CA GLY A 14 -16.86 4.77 5.35
C GLY A 14 -16.28 5.79 4.38
N ASN A 15 -15.81 6.91 4.91
CA ASN A 15 -15.26 8.02 4.11
C ASN A 15 -14.06 7.60 3.24
N THR A 16 -13.17 6.77 3.78
CA THR A 16 -12.04 6.23 3.04
C THR A 16 -12.50 5.39 1.85
N GLU A 17 -13.46 4.48 2.06
CA GLU A 17 -13.99 3.62 0.98
C GLU A 17 -14.68 4.44 -0.12
N ILE A 18 -15.33 5.55 0.23
CA ILE A 18 -15.95 6.45 -0.75
C ILE A 18 -14.89 7.02 -1.70
N LEU A 19 -13.78 7.55 -1.15
CA LEU A 19 -12.68 8.08 -1.97
C LEU A 19 -12.00 6.98 -2.80
N MET A 20 -11.85 5.77 -2.24
CA MET A 20 -11.30 4.63 -2.96
C MET A 20 -12.14 4.26 -4.19
N LYS A 21 -13.47 4.31 -4.05
CA LYS A 21 -14.39 4.08 -5.19
C LYS A 21 -14.25 5.13 -6.28
N GLU A 22 -14.01 6.40 -5.90
CA GLU A 22 -13.71 7.46 -6.88
C GLU A 22 -12.38 7.21 -7.60
N ALA A 23 -11.34 6.79 -6.89
CA ALA A 23 -10.06 6.45 -7.52
C ALA A 23 -10.21 5.27 -8.50
N LEU A 24 -10.94 4.22 -8.09
CA LEU A 24 -11.22 3.10 -8.98
C LEU A 24 -12.10 3.49 -10.17
N ARG A 25 -13.00 4.47 -10.03
CA ARG A 25 -13.75 5.02 -11.15
C ARG A 25 -12.82 5.68 -12.16
N GLY A 26 -11.90 6.55 -11.71
CA GLY A 26 -10.91 7.19 -12.56
C GLY A 26 -9.99 6.18 -13.27
N ALA A 27 -9.54 5.16 -12.55
CA ALA A 27 -8.73 4.08 -13.13
C ALA A 27 -9.51 3.26 -14.18
N LYS A 28 -10.77 2.93 -13.90
CA LYS A 28 -11.62 2.18 -14.83
C LYS A 28 -11.91 2.96 -16.11
N GLU A 29 -12.25 4.25 -16.00
CA GLU A 29 -12.47 5.14 -17.15
C GLU A 29 -11.19 5.36 -17.96
N SER A 30 -10.01 5.13 -17.37
CA SER A 30 -8.69 5.12 -18.04
C SER A 30 -8.31 3.73 -18.61
N GLY A 31 -9.24 2.76 -18.65
CA GLY A 31 -9.04 1.46 -19.31
C GLY A 31 -8.49 0.34 -18.43
N ALA A 32 -8.35 0.53 -17.11
CA ALA A 32 -7.90 -0.52 -16.21
C ALA A 32 -9.06 -1.44 -15.74
N THR A 33 -8.76 -2.69 -15.47
CA THR A 33 -9.61 -3.52 -14.60
C THR A 33 -9.34 -3.13 -13.15
N THR A 34 -10.40 -3.05 -12.33
CA THR A 34 -10.31 -2.51 -10.98
C THR A 34 -10.90 -3.47 -9.96
N GLU A 35 -10.30 -3.53 -8.78
CA GLU A 35 -10.79 -4.31 -7.66
C GLU A 35 -10.71 -3.49 -6.37
N LEU A 36 -11.79 -3.50 -5.56
CA LEU A 36 -11.80 -2.96 -4.21
C LEU A 36 -11.70 -4.12 -3.21
N LEU A 37 -10.62 -4.13 -2.45
CA LEU A 37 -10.41 -5.05 -1.34
C LEU A 37 -10.63 -4.29 -0.03
N SER A 38 -11.69 -4.59 0.70
CA SER A 38 -11.93 -4.04 2.03
C SER A 38 -11.53 -5.05 3.10
N ILE A 39 -10.70 -4.62 4.06
CA ILE A 39 -10.28 -5.46 5.19
C ILE A 39 -11.21 -5.35 6.40
N ALA A 40 -12.31 -4.60 6.31
CA ALA A 40 -13.20 -4.28 7.43
C ALA A 40 -13.78 -5.48 8.19
N LYS A 41 -13.84 -6.64 7.57
CA LYS A 41 -14.38 -7.89 8.14
C LYS A 41 -13.38 -9.04 8.12
N MET A 42 -12.12 -8.74 7.84
CA MET A 42 -11.06 -9.75 7.77
C MET A 42 -10.42 -9.95 9.13
N ASP A 43 -10.14 -11.20 9.47
CA ASP A 43 -9.31 -11.56 10.62
C ASP A 43 -7.86 -11.65 10.16
N ILE A 44 -7.10 -10.58 10.42
CA ILE A 44 -5.67 -10.49 10.08
C ILE A 44 -4.89 -10.30 11.37
N LYS A 45 -4.10 -11.28 11.74
CA LYS A 45 -3.23 -11.26 12.93
C LYS A 45 -1.98 -10.42 12.68
N PRO A 46 -1.44 -9.73 13.69
CA PRO A 46 -0.20 -9.00 13.58
C PRO A 46 0.98 -9.92 13.27
N CYS A 47 2.04 -9.36 12.67
CA CYS A 47 3.30 -10.07 12.45
C CYS A 47 3.92 -10.47 13.80
N GLN A 48 4.34 -11.73 13.92
CA GLN A 48 4.96 -12.29 15.13
C GLN A 48 6.49 -12.30 15.06
N ALA A 49 7.09 -11.70 14.04
CA ALA A 49 8.54 -11.67 13.82
C ALA A 49 9.21 -13.07 13.84
N CYS A 50 8.48 -14.14 13.52
CA CYS A 50 8.94 -15.52 13.60
C CYS A 50 10.05 -15.89 12.58
N GLY A 51 10.32 -15.04 11.60
CA GLY A 51 11.37 -15.24 10.59
C GLY A 51 11.08 -16.30 9.53
N ALA A 52 9.97 -17.03 9.57
CA ALA A 52 9.65 -18.12 8.62
C ALA A 52 9.72 -17.65 7.15
N CYS A 53 9.17 -16.47 6.86
CA CYS A 53 9.17 -15.90 5.51
C CYS A 53 10.55 -15.55 4.96
N ARG A 54 11.58 -15.40 5.81
CA ARG A 54 12.98 -15.22 5.36
C ARG A 54 13.51 -16.47 4.66
N LYS A 55 13.01 -17.65 5.06
CA LYS A 55 13.43 -18.95 4.51
C LYS A 55 12.56 -19.40 3.34
N THR A 56 11.25 -19.22 3.45
CA THR A 56 10.28 -19.79 2.51
C THR A 56 9.77 -18.78 1.48
N GLY A 57 9.90 -17.47 1.75
CA GLY A 57 9.27 -16.42 0.96
C GLY A 57 7.76 -16.29 1.20
N GLU A 58 7.21 -17.00 2.22
CA GLU A 58 5.79 -17.03 2.54
C GLU A 58 5.55 -16.83 4.03
N CYS A 59 4.44 -16.20 4.39
CA CYS A 59 4.06 -16.02 5.77
C CYS A 59 3.45 -17.32 6.35
N SER A 60 3.94 -17.75 7.51
CA SER A 60 3.46 -18.95 8.19
C SER A 60 2.10 -18.79 8.87
N ILE A 61 1.64 -17.55 9.12
CA ILE A 61 0.35 -17.29 9.78
C ILE A 61 -0.78 -17.52 8.79
N GLN A 62 -1.64 -18.49 9.10
CA GLN A 62 -2.80 -18.85 8.29
C GLN A 62 -4.03 -18.05 8.75
N ASP A 63 -4.31 -16.96 8.06
CA ASP A 63 -5.43 -16.05 8.30
C ASP A 63 -5.87 -15.37 6.99
N ASP A 64 -6.73 -14.36 7.08
CA ASP A 64 -7.24 -13.68 5.88
C ASP A 64 -6.16 -12.93 5.08
N MET A 65 -4.96 -12.72 5.63
CA MET A 65 -3.84 -12.15 4.86
C MET A 65 -3.44 -13.05 3.68
N GLN A 66 -3.66 -14.36 3.78
CA GLN A 66 -3.41 -15.30 2.68
C GLN A 66 -4.27 -15.02 1.44
N LYS A 67 -5.43 -14.39 1.62
CA LYS A 67 -6.31 -13.95 0.52
C LYS A 67 -5.84 -12.62 -0.10
N ILE A 68 -5.04 -11.83 0.63
CA ILE A 68 -4.56 -10.51 0.21
C ILE A 68 -3.28 -10.63 -0.61
N TYR A 69 -2.36 -11.51 -0.24
CA TYR A 69 -1.08 -11.68 -0.94
C TYR A 69 -1.22 -11.88 -2.45
N PRO A 70 -2.06 -12.82 -2.96
CA PRO A 70 -2.21 -12.99 -4.40
C PRO A 70 -2.69 -11.72 -5.10
N LYS A 71 -3.64 -11.00 -4.49
CA LYS A 71 -4.20 -9.76 -5.05
C LYS A 71 -3.16 -8.65 -5.17
N LEU A 72 -2.28 -8.51 -4.14
CA LEU A 72 -1.16 -7.57 -4.19
C LEU A 72 -0.15 -7.95 -5.29
N LEU A 73 0.09 -9.24 -5.47
CA LEU A 73 1.02 -9.75 -6.50
C LEU A 73 0.48 -9.59 -7.93
N GLU A 74 -0.81 -9.80 -8.12
CA GLU A 74 -1.47 -9.69 -9.44
C GLU A 74 -1.66 -8.24 -9.91
N ALA A 75 -1.74 -7.28 -8.99
CA ALA A 75 -1.98 -5.89 -9.32
C ALA A 75 -0.75 -5.24 -9.98
N ASP A 76 -0.96 -4.41 -11.00
CA ASP A 76 0.05 -3.53 -11.60
C ASP A 76 0.17 -2.22 -10.82
N GLY A 77 -0.94 -1.73 -10.26
CA GLY A 77 -1.00 -0.56 -9.37
C GLY A 77 -1.83 -0.85 -8.12
N ILE A 78 -1.40 -0.31 -6.98
CA ILE A 78 -2.03 -0.52 -5.68
C ILE A 78 -2.30 0.84 -5.04
N ILE A 79 -3.56 1.14 -4.75
CA ILE A 79 -3.95 2.33 -4.00
C ILE A 79 -4.32 1.91 -2.59
N PHE A 80 -3.62 2.46 -1.58
CA PHE A 80 -3.92 2.21 -0.16
C PHE A 80 -4.85 3.29 0.38
N GLY A 81 -5.98 2.88 0.93
CA GLY A 81 -6.95 3.76 1.58
C GLY A 81 -6.87 3.62 3.10
N VAL A 82 -6.39 4.66 3.79
CA VAL A 82 -5.99 4.58 5.20
C VAL A 82 -6.67 5.67 6.02
N PRO A 83 -7.54 5.35 6.97
CA PRO A 83 -8.01 6.34 7.92
C PRO A 83 -6.94 6.67 8.96
N VAL A 84 -6.90 7.94 9.37
CA VAL A 84 -6.05 8.38 10.48
C VAL A 84 -6.75 8.09 11.80
N TYR A 85 -6.08 7.35 12.68
CA TYR A 85 -6.48 7.12 14.08
C TYR A 85 -5.33 7.53 15.00
N ILE A 86 -5.63 8.42 15.96
CA ILE A 86 -4.62 8.96 16.88
C ILE A 86 -3.32 9.34 16.17
N LEU A 87 -3.41 10.32 15.26
CA LEU A 87 -2.30 11.00 14.57
C LEU A 87 -1.51 10.16 13.54
N SER A 88 -1.81 8.86 13.36
CA SER A 88 -1.12 7.99 12.42
C SER A 88 -2.10 7.05 11.71
N MET A 89 -1.58 6.07 10.95
CA MET A 89 -2.43 5.06 10.32
C MET A 89 -3.19 4.23 11.35
N CYS A 90 -4.38 3.76 11.00
CA CYS A 90 -5.11 2.83 11.85
C CYS A 90 -4.34 1.50 12.00
N ALA A 91 -4.55 0.81 13.13
CA ALA A 91 -3.88 -0.45 13.44
C ALA A 91 -4.05 -1.51 12.33
N GLN A 92 -5.22 -1.56 11.69
CA GLN A 92 -5.49 -2.49 10.59
C GLN A 92 -4.58 -2.26 9.39
N ALA A 93 -4.29 -0.99 9.06
CA ALA A 93 -3.34 -0.66 7.99
C ALA A 93 -1.93 -1.11 8.36
N LYS A 94 -1.49 -0.84 9.59
CA LYS A 94 -0.17 -1.24 10.08
C LYS A 94 0.01 -2.76 10.06
N ILE A 95 -1.00 -3.52 10.50
CA ILE A 95 -0.97 -4.98 10.43
C ILE A 95 -0.78 -5.47 8.99
N VAL A 96 -1.52 -4.91 8.03
CA VAL A 96 -1.35 -5.28 6.60
C VAL A 96 0.07 -4.96 6.13
N LEU A 97 0.60 -3.75 6.41
CA LEU A 97 1.96 -3.38 6.02
C LEU A 97 3.00 -4.34 6.61
N ASP A 98 2.95 -4.60 7.93
CA ASP A 98 3.89 -5.49 8.60
C ASP A 98 3.87 -6.90 8.01
N ARG A 99 2.68 -7.38 7.65
CA ARG A 99 2.52 -8.71 7.05
C ARG A 99 3.05 -8.78 5.63
N THR A 100 3.09 -7.64 4.87
CA THR A 100 3.72 -7.62 3.54
C THR A 100 5.23 -7.82 3.58
N TYR A 101 5.89 -7.85 4.75
CA TYR A 101 7.29 -8.24 4.88
C TYR A 101 7.58 -9.58 4.19
N ALA A 102 6.63 -10.50 4.16
CA ALA A 102 6.75 -11.78 3.44
C ALA A 102 6.91 -11.61 1.92
N LEU A 103 6.43 -10.50 1.35
CA LEU A 103 6.57 -10.19 -0.08
C LEU A 103 7.93 -9.55 -0.42
N GLY A 104 8.70 -9.17 0.59
CA GLY A 104 10.06 -8.65 0.43
C GLY A 104 11.14 -9.73 0.42
N ARG A 105 10.79 -11.03 0.42
CA ARG A 105 11.75 -12.14 0.55
C ARG A 105 11.49 -13.26 -0.45
N PRO A 106 12.50 -13.87 -1.04
CA PRO A 106 13.90 -13.42 -1.09
C PRO A 106 14.10 -12.17 -1.97
N TYR A 107 13.10 -11.80 -2.76
CA TYR A 107 13.11 -10.63 -3.66
C TYR A 107 11.93 -9.72 -3.36
N LEU A 108 12.03 -8.45 -3.75
CA LEU A 108 10.96 -7.47 -3.63
C LEU A 108 9.85 -7.76 -4.65
N LYS A 109 8.86 -8.56 -4.25
CA LYS A 109 7.76 -9.00 -5.12
C LYS A 109 6.79 -7.86 -5.50
N LEU A 110 6.86 -6.71 -4.81
CA LEU A 110 6.09 -5.50 -5.13
C LEU A 110 6.88 -4.48 -5.95
N ALA A 111 8.15 -4.75 -6.27
CA ALA A 111 8.96 -3.86 -7.08
C ALA A 111 8.30 -3.56 -8.44
N ASN A 112 8.49 -2.33 -8.92
CA ASN A 112 7.96 -1.79 -10.16
C ASN A 112 6.44 -1.59 -10.21
N LYS A 113 5.69 -1.98 -9.17
CA LYS A 113 4.25 -1.65 -9.08
C LYS A 113 4.08 -0.18 -8.72
N VAL A 114 3.03 0.43 -9.23
CA VAL A 114 2.69 1.82 -8.88
C VAL A 114 1.90 1.83 -7.58
N GLY A 115 2.32 2.67 -6.63
CA GLY A 115 1.66 2.87 -5.34
C GLY A 115 0.99 4.24 -5.24
N GLY A 116 -0.25 4.31 -4.78
CA GLY A 116 -0.97 5.55 -4.47
C GLY A 116 -1.54 5.53 -3.05
N ILE A 117 -1.79 6.70 -2.47
CA ILE A 117 -2.27 6.83 -1.09
C ILE A 117 -3.53 7.69 -1.05
N ILE A 118 -4.55 7.21 -0.36
CA ILE A 118 -5.73 8.01 0.03
C ILE A 118 -5.86 7.95 1.53
N THR A 119 -5.83 9.10 2.21
CA THR A 119 -5.98 9.15 3.66
C THR A 119 -7.10 10.08 4.10
N VAL A 120 -7.82 9.69 5.14
CA VAL A 120 -8.93 10.48 5.71
C VAL A 120 -8.74 10.63 7.21
N ALA A 121 -8.77 11.89 7.65
CA ALA A 121 -8.70 12.24 9.06
C ALA A 121 -9.95 13.02 9.52
N SER A 122 -10.17 13.10 10.82
CA SER A 122 -11.14 14.04 11.39
C SER A 122 -10.57 15.44 11.51
N SER A 123 -9.24 15.58 11.71
CA SER A 123 -8.54 16.87 11.88
C SER A 123 -7.05 16.83 11.56
N HIS A 124 -6.27 15.92 12.12
CA HIS A 124 -4.80 15.92 12.09
C HIS A 124 -4.24 14.55 11.71
N GLY A 125 -2.92 14.46 11.43
CA GLY A 125 -2.18 13.21 11.28
C GLY A 125 -2.09 12.66 9.85
N VAL A 126 -2.60 13.36 8.83
CA VAL A 126 -2.50 12.91 7.43
C VAL A 126 -1.06 12.80 6.96
N THR A 127 -0.19 13.75 7.37
CA THR A 127 1.22 13.79 6.97
C THR A 127 1.98 12.53 7.41
N GLY A 128 1.76 12.06 8.64
CA GLY A 128 2.40 10.84 9.14
C GLY A 128 2.06 9.63 8.29
N VAL A 129 0.79 9.46 7.91
CA VAL A 129 0.36 8.36 7.04
C VAL A 129 1.01 8.45 5.65
N ILE A 130 1.07 9.65 5.07
CA ILE A 130 1.70 9.87 3.77
C ILE A 130 3.18 9.52 3.83
N GLN A 131 3.91 9.99 4.84
CA GLN A 131 5.33 9.70 5.03
C GLN A 131 5.61 8.20 5.18
N GLU A 132 4.85 7.49 6.03
CA GLU A 132 5.01 6.07 6.26
C GLU A 132 4.80 5.24 4.98
N PHE A 133 3.77 5.56 4.19
CA PHE A 133 3.52 4.87 2.93
C PHE A 133 4.52 5.26 1.83
N THR A 134 4.97 6.51 1.77
CA THR A 134 6.03 6.91 0.83
C THR A 134 7.32 6.13 1.10
N MET A 135 7.72 6.01 2.37
CA MET A 135 8.85 5.17 2.76
C MET A 135 8.61 3.70 2.44
N TYR A 136 7.40 3.19 2.67
CA TYR A 136 7.04 1.83 2.30
C TYR A 136 7.20 1.57 0.79
N PHE A 137 6.80 2.53 -0.07
CA PHE A 137 7.01 2.41 -1.51
C PHE A 137 8.50 2.40 -1.87
N VAL A 138 9.28 3.29 -1.29
CA VAL A 138 10.74 3.36 -1.52
C VAL A 138 11.42 2.04 -1.18
N VAL A 139 11.17 1.48 0.03
CA VAL A 139 11.84 0.25 0.47
C VAL A 139 11.37 -1.00 -0.29
N ASN A 140 10.22 -0.94 -0.95
CA ASN A 140 9.72 -2.02 -1.82
C ASN A 140 10.00 -1.78 -3.30
N HIS A 141 10.76 -0.75 -3.67
CA HIS A 141 11.04 -0.33 -5.06
C HIS A 141 9.75 -0.15 -5.89
N MET A 142 8.70 0.34 -5.26
CA MET A 142 7.47 0.73 -5.94
C MET A 142 7.62 2.15 -6.50
N ILE A 143 6.91 2.43 -7.59
CA ILE A 143 6.81 3.78 -8.16
C ILE A 143 5.72 4.53 -7.40
N SER A 144 6.06 5.64 -6.74
CA SER A 144 5.07 6.45 -6.05
C SER A 144 4.26 7.28 -7.05
N ALA A 145 2.94 7.09 -7.05
CA ALA A 145 2.01 8.09 -7.55
C ALA A 145 1.82 9.18 -6.49
N ASP A 146 0.93 10.10 -6.77
CA ASP A 146 0.56 11.16 -5.83
C ASP A 146 -0.24 10.61 -4.63
N TRP A 147 -0.61 11.49 -3.73
CA TRP A 147 -1.43 11.17 -2.58
C TRP A 147 -2.61 12.12 -2.48
N VAL A 148 -3.71 11.62 -1.93
CA VAL A 148 -4.93 12.40 -1.67
C VAL A 148 -5.30 12.30 -0.20
N PHE A 149 -5.66 13.43 0.38
CA PHE A 149 -6.22 13.44 1.73
C PHE A 149 -7.54 14.19 1.80
N GLY A 150 -8.32 13.87 2.81
CA GLY A 150 -9.56 14.57 3.10
C GLY A 150 -9.89 14.60 4.58
N TYR A 151 -10.63 15.62 4.99
CA TYR A 151 -11.13 15.74 6.36
C TYR A 151 -12.61 15.47 6.40
N ALA A 152 -13.02 14.53 7.28
CA ALA A 152 -14.41 14.15 7.46
C ALA A 152 -14.66 13.50 8.82
N ARG A 153 -15.62 14.01 9.60
CA ARG A 153 -15.95 13.50 10.94
C ARG A 153 -17.05 12.46 10.93
N THR A 154 -18.07 12.65 10.13
CA THR A 154 -19.23 11.75 10.06
C THR A 154 -19.18 10.88 8.80
N LYS A 155 -19.79 9.70 8.87
CA LYS A 155 -19.87 8.77 7.72
C LYS A 155 -20.52 9.45 6.53
N GLY A 156 -19.88 9.40 5.37
CA GLY A 156 -20.38 9.98 4.12
C GLY A 156 -20.10 11.47 3.95
N SER A 157 -19.65 12.20 4.99
CA SER A 157 -19.42 13.65 4.88
C SER A 157 -18.29 14.02 3.93
N ILE A 158 -17.38 13.10 3.61
CA ILE A 158 -16.30 13.29 2.65
C ILE A 158 -16.80 13.65 1.25
N LYS A 159 -18.01 13.25 0.88
CA LYS A 159 -18.63 13.60 -0.40
C LYS A 159 -18.76 15.09 -0.63
N LYS A 160 -18.78 15.90 0.44
CA LYS A 160 -18.81 17.36 0.38
C LYS A 160 -17.43 17.97 0.15
N ASN A 161 -16.37 17.20 0.32
CA ASN A 161 -15.00 17.65 0.08
C ASN A 161 -14.65 17.44 -1.41
N LYS A 162 -14.92 18.48 -2.23
CA LYS A 162 -14.69 18.43 -3.68
C LYS A 162 -13.24 18.12 -4.02
N HIS A 163 -12.27 18.71 -3.28
CA HIS A 163 -10.85 18.47 -3.52
C HIS A 163 -10.50 16.98 -3.34
N ALA A 164 -10.93 16.36 -2.25
CA ALA A 164 -10.66 14.95 -2.00
C ALA A 164 -11.37 14.03 -3.01
N MET A 165 -12.61 14.35 -3.40
CA MET A 165 -13.37 13.56 -4.37
C MET A 165 -12.72 13.60 -5.75
N VAL A 166 -12.45 14.81 -6.28
CA VAL A 166 -11.83 14.99 -7.61
C VAL A 166 -10.39 14.49 -7.58
N GLY A 167 -9.62 14.82 -6.52
CA GLY A 167 -8.25 14.34 -6.36
C GLY A 167 -8.17 12.81 -6.36
N SER A 168 -9.11 12.12 -5.70
CA SER A 168 -9.15 10.65 -5.73
C SER A 168 -9.41 10.08 -7.13
N TYR A 169 -10.33 10.69 -7.86
CA TYR A 169 -10.58 10.31 -9.24
C TYR A 169 -9.32 10.49 -10.11
N GLU A 170 -8.67 11.64 -10.01
CA GLU A 170 -7.43 11.92 -10.77
C GLU A 170 -6.27 11.03 -10.34
N LEU A 171 -6.15 10.69 -9.05
CA LEU A 171 -5.15 9.71 -8.58
C LEU A 171 -5.33 8.35 -9.28
N GLY A 172 -6.56 7.89 -9.44
CA GLY A 172 -6.82 6.65 -10.16
C GLY A 172 -6.35 6.71 -11.61
N ARG A 173 -6.57 7.81 -12.31
CA ARG A 173 -6.08 8.07 -13.67
C ARG A 173 -4.55 8.12 -13.71
N GLN A 174 -3.94 8.83 -12.76
CA GLN A 174 -2.49 8.95 -12.66
C GLN A 174 -1.82 7.60 -12.47
N VAL A 175 -2.35 6.75 -11.56
CA VAL A 175 -1.81 5.39 -11.35
C VAL A 175 -1.81 4.59 -12.65
N VAL A 176 -2.89 4.65 -13.43
CA VAL A 176 -2.96 3.99 -14.76
C VAL A 176 -1.91 4.56 -15.71
N ALA A 177 -1.78 5.88 -15.79
CA ALA A 177 -0.79 6.54 -16.65
C ALA A 177 0.64 6.14 -16.30
N LEU A 178 0.97 6.06 -14.99
CA LEU A 178 2.30 5.65 -14.53
C LEU A 178 2.58 4.16 -14.81
N VAL A 179 1.59 3.28 -14.65
CA VAL A 179 1.74 1.86 -15.03
C VAL A 179 2.06 1.72 -16.53
N HIS A 180 1.47 2.55 -17.38
CA HIS A 180 1.76 2.56 -18.82
C HIS A 180 3.20 2.94 -19.17
N GLN A 181 3.93 3.66 -18.29
CA GLN A 181 5.33 4.02 -18.53
C GLN A 181 6.27 2.79 -18.47
N LYS A 182 5.82 1.66 -17.91
CA LYS A 182 6.59 0.39 -17.82
C LYS A 182 7.98 0.59 -17.21
N PHE A 183 8.12 1.49 -16.24
CA PHE A 183 9.38 1.68 -15.54
C PHE A 183 9.80 0.37 -14.87
N SER A 184 11.12 0.11 -14.88
CA SER A 184 11.71 -1.02 -14.18
C SER A 184 13.00 -0.58 -13.48
N TYR A 185 13.15 -0.96 -12.22
CA TYR A 185 14.41 -0.78 -11.51
C TYR A 185 15.54 -1.53 -12.23
N PRO A 186 16.73 -0.94 -12.39
CA PRO A 186 17.88 -1.60 -12.95
C PRO A 186 18.21 -2.90 -12.21
N GLN A 187 18.58 -3.96 -12.94
CA GLN A 187 18.81 -5.28 -12.34
C GLN A 187 19.89 -5.29 -11.26
N GLU A 188 20.90 -4.44 -11.38
CA GLU A 188 21.94 -4.30 -10.36
C GLU A 188 21.43 -3.75 -9.02
N PHE A 189 20.28 -3.02 -9.01
CA PHE A 189 19.64 -2.46 -7.82
C PHE A 189 18.33 -3.16 -7.46
N LYS A 190 18.13 -4.39 -7.88
CA LYS A 190 16.91 -5.17 -7.60
C LYS A 190 16.68 -5.48 -6.11
N LEU A 191 17.75 -5.41 -5.30
CA LEU A 191 17.68 -5.59 -3.85
C LEU A 191 17.58 -4.23 -3.14
N PRO A 192 16.93 -4.15 -1.98
CA PRO A 192 17.07 -2.99 -1.11
C PRO A 192 18.53 -2.69 -0.83
N MET A 193 18.90 -1.40 -0.70
CA MET A 193 20.29 -0.95 -0.51
C MET A 193 21.01 -1.76 0.57
N TYR A 194 20.34 -2.05 1.68
CA TYR A 194 20.82 -2.87 2.76
C TYR A 194 21.35 -4.26 2.32
N TRP A 195 20.58 -5.00 1.53
CA TRP A 195 20.96 -6.33 1.02
C TRP A 195 21.91 -6.24 -0.17
N PHE A 196 21.77 -5.20 -0.97
CA PHE A 196 22.68 -4.91 -2.07
C PHE A 196 24.11 -4.72 -1.58
N LEU A 197 24.33 -3.95 -0.50
CA LEU A 197 25.66 -3.72 0.08
C LEU A 197 26.25 -5.01 0.66
N LYS A 198 25.43 -5.85 1.29
CA LYS A 198 25.88 -7.16 1.78
C LYS A 198 26.26 -8.09 0.64
N GLU A 199 25.42 -8.22 -0.39
CA GLU A 199 25.68 -9.13 -1.50
C GLU A 199 26.87 -8.70 -2.35
N LYS A 200 27.03 -7.40 -2.63
CA LYS A 200 28.04 -6.88 -3.54
C LYS A 200 29.39 -6.59 -2.88
N TYR A 201 29.37 -6.19 -1.62
CA TYR A 201 30.57 -5.67 -0.93
C TYR A 201 30.87 -6.39 0.39
N ASP A 202 30.08 -7.40 0.77
CA ASP A 202 30.16 -8.12 2.05
C ASP A 202 30.11 -7.19 3.29
N ILE A 203 29.42 -6.06 3.14
CA ILE A 203 29.19 -5.12 4.24
C ILE A 203 27.95 -5.57 5.02
N ASP A 204 28.16 -6.02 6.25
CA ASP A 204 27.06 -6.36 7.15
C ASP A 204 26.43 -5.07 7.69
N PRO A 205 25.14 -4.83 7.42
CA PRO A 205 24.47 -3.64 7.90
C PRO A 205 24.10 -3.68 9.40
N CYS A 206 24.16 -4.86 10.02
CA CYS A 206 24.03 -5.05 11.47
C CYS A 206 25.30 -5.68 12.05
N PRO A 207 26.41 -4.92 12.16
CA PRO A 207 27.70 -5.46 12.61
C PRO A 207 27.73 -5.91 14.08
N PHE A 208 26.61 -5.77 14.79
CA PHE A 208 26.47 -6.11 16.21
C PHE A 208 25.70 -7.42 16.47
N GLU A 209 25.26 -8.12 15.45
CA GLU A 209 24.68 -9.47 15.59
C GLU A 209 25.81 -10.51 15.42
N ASN A 210 26.65 -10.66 16.47
CA ASN A 210 27.50 -11.81 16.73
C ASN A 210 26.90 -12.68 17.81
#